data_aac7121b2fa9d5d64f3620a85b792a72
#
_entry.id   aac7121b2fa9d5d64f3620a85b792a72
#
_cell.length_a   1.000
_cell.length_b   1.000
_cell.length_c   1.000
_cell.angle_alpha   90.00
_cell.angle_beta   90.00
_cell.angle_gamma   90.00
#
_symmetry.space_group_name_H-M   'P 1'
#
loop_
_entity.id
_entity.type
_entity.pdbx_description
1 polymer ?
#
loop_
_entity_poly.entity_id
_entity_poly.type
_entity_poly.pdbx_seq_one_letter_code
_entity_poly.pdbx_strand_id
1 'polypeptide(L)'
;MKTIRKSLLFFTTIMASVCVFADHHWADVKHQTIEVKKNIFAMVAEGGNIAVFIGEDGTFLIDDQFAPLTEKILKEIKEVGGETPKFLVNTHWHFDHTGGNENLGKAGTLIVAHDNVRKRLSTDNTIKAFNKEIPASPKQALPVVTFSTDTSFHINNETIRAFHVHHAHTDGDSVVHFQNANVIHAGDIWFNGFYPFIDVEHGGSLEGVITAATTIITMANEETVIIPGHGPMGTRAQLVEYRDMLVLVLDTLRIYKSQGKSVEEVIKAKPTKELDAIWGGGFL
;
A
#
# COMPACT_ATOMS: atom_id res chain seq x y z
N MET A 1 5.76 -57.06 60.13
CA MET A 1 6.44 -55.85 59.55
C MET A 1 5.85 -55.66 58.20
N LYS A 2 4.98 -54.61 58.06
CA LYS A 2 4.31 -54.23 56.81
C LYS A 2 4.99 -52.99 56.26
N THR A 3 5.63 -53.09 55.09
CA THR A 3 6.37 -52.04 54.42
C THR A 3 5.36 -51.23 53.57
N ILE A 4 5.18 -49.95 53.92
CA ILE A 4 4.33 -48.99 53.20
C ILE A 4 5.18 -48.37 52.07
N ARG A 5 4.84 -48.67 50.81
CA ARG A 5 5.40 -47.96 49.65
C ARG A 5 4.64 -46.65 49.49
N LYS A 6 5.34 -45.52 49.62
CA LYS A 6 4.86 -44.18 49.25
C LYS A 6 5.06 -43.98 47.74
N SER A 7 3.96 -43.94 47.03
CA SER A 7 3.96 -43.52 45.59
C SER A 7 3.99 -41.98 45.53
N LEU A 8 5.04 -41.43 44.96
CA LEU A 8 5.21 -40.01 44.70
C LEU A 8 4.57 -39.73 43.32
N LEU A 9 3.41 -39.07 43.33
CA LEU A 9 2.81 -38.56 42.09
C LEU A 9 3.51 -37.26 41.69
N PHE A 10 4.24 -37.28 40.59
CA PHE A 10 4.78 -36.10 39.95
C PHE A 10 3.64 -35.47 39.12
N PHE A 11 3.14 -34.34 39.58
CA PHE A 11 2.28 -33.47 38.75
C PHE A 11 3.19 -32.64 37.83
N THR A 12 3.30 -33.00 36.57
CA THR A 12 3.89 -32.16 35.53
C THR A 12 2.88 -31.11 35.12
N THR A 13 3.05 -29.89 35.62
CA THR A 13 2.34 -28.71 35.17
C THR A 13 2.88 -28.35 33.78
N ILE A 14 2.11 -28.64 32.74
CA ILE A 14 2.37 -28.14 31.38
C ILE A 14 1.98 -26.65 31.43
N MET A 15 2.97 -25.78 31.55
CA MET A 15 2.81 -24.37 31.23
C MET A 15 2.61 -24.25 29.72
N ALA A 16 1.36 -24.09 29.29
CA ALA A 16 1.05 -23.61 27.96
C ALA A 16 1.53 -22.14 27.90
N SER A 17 2.67 -21.92 27.27
CA SER A 17 3.08 -20.57 26.87
C SER A 17 2.09 -20.10 25.82
N VAL A 18 1.10 -19.34 26.26
CA VAL A 18 0.28 -18.51 25.37
C VAL A 18 1.25 -17.44 24.86
N CYS A 19 1.68 -17.56 23.61
CA CYS A 19 2.28 -16.46 22.89
C CYS A 19 1.19 -15.37 22.78
N VAL A 20 1.20 -14.44 23.73
CA VAL A 20 0.52 -13.17 23.59
C VAL A 20 1.31 -12.42 22.51
N PHE A 21 0.91 -12.56 21.26
CA PHE A 21 1.29 -11.63 20.22
C PHE A 21 0.79 -10.28 20.70
N ALA A 22 1.72 -9.35 20.87
CA ALA A 22 1.42 -8.04 21.38
C ALA A 22 0.44 -7.31 20.43
N ASP A 23 -0.83 -7.27 20.80
CA ASP A 23 -1.87 -6.37 20.24
C ASP A 23 -1.58 -4.88 20.55
N HIS A 24 -0.34 -4.59 20.94
CA HIS A 24 -0.01 -3.35 21.65
C HIS A 24 0.24 -2.16 20.74
N HIS A 25 0.34 -2.38 19.44
CA HIS A 25 0.83 -1.38 18.52
C HIS A 25 -0.29 -0.51 17.93
N TRP A 26 -1.38 -1.12 17.46
CA TRP A 26 -2.44 -0.42 16.73
C TRP A 26 -3.22 0.62 17.55
N ALA A 27 -3.28 0.44 18.89
CA ALA A 27 -3.95 1.38 19.75
C ALA A 27 -3.30 2.77 19.74
N ASP A 28 -1.98 2.83 19.59
CA ASP A 28 -1.18 4.06 19.64
C ASP A 28 -0.98 4.72 18.28
N VAL A 29 -1.31 4.03 17.16
CA VAL A 29 -1.23 4.59 15.82
C VAL A 29 -2.17 5.78 15.68
N LYS A 30 -1.63 6.92 15.25
CA LYS A 30 -2.37 8.16 15.01
C LYS A 30 -2.23 8.53 13.53
N HIS A 31 -3.36 8.74 12.88
CA HIS A 31 -3.34 9.32 11.54
C HIS A 31 -3.06 10.82 11.63
N GLN A 32 -2.32 11.31 10.65
CA GLN A 32 -2.28 12.72 10.31
C GLN A 32 -3.26 12.92 9.15
N THR A 33 -4.42 13.52 9.44
CA THR A 33 -5.44 13.82 8.43
C THR A 33 -5.19 15.23 7.90
N ILE A 34 -4.94 15.34 6.59
CA ILE A 34 -4.52 16.58 5.92
C ILE A 34 -5.50 16.84 4.77
N GLU A 35 -6.16 18.00 4.76
CA GLU A 35 -6.92 18.43 3.59
C GLU A 35 -5.95 18.86 2.48
N VAL A 36 -5.90 18.08 1.39
CA VAL A 36 -4.99 18.32 0.25
C VAL A 36 -5.62 19.20 -0.82
N LYS A 37 -6.93 19.13 -0.97
CA LYS A 37 -7.79 20.02 -1.77
C LYS A 37 -9.18 20.00 -1.12
N LYS A 38 -10.06 20.93 -1.50
CA LYS A 38 -11.42 21.02 -0.95
C LYS A 38 -12.10 19.63 -0.93
N ASN A 39 -12.47 19.18 0.25
CA ASN A 39 -13.15 17.90 0.49
C ASN A 39 -12.33 16.65 0.13
N ILE A 40 -11.05 16.77 -0.21
CA ILE A 40 -10.13 15.64 -0.42
C ILE A 40 -9.08 15.67 0.67
N PHE A 41 -9.00 14.60 1.44
CA PHE A 41 -8.09 14.45 2.57
C PHE A 41 -7.12 13.30 2.32
N ALA A 42 -5.86 13.46 2.73
CA ALA A 42 -4.92 12.37 2.88
C ALA A 42 -4.85 11.98 4.36
N MET A 43 -4.89 10.69 4.65
CA MET A 43 -4.63 10.13 5.99
C MET A 43 -3.31 9.38 5.95
N VAL A 44 -2.35 9.85 6.72
CA VAL A 44 -0.98 9.33 6.80
C VAL A 44 -0.77 8.71 8.17
N ALA A 45 -0.37 7.44 8.22
CA ALA A 45 -0.04 6.72 9.44
C ALA A 45 0.91 5.55 9.10
N GLU A 46 0.86 4.48 9.86
CA GLU A 46 1.50 3.22 9.49
C GLU A 46 0.73 2.53 8.35
N GLY A 47 1.47 1.94 7.40
CA GLY A 47 0.93 1.41 6.16
C GLY A 47 0.84 2.45 5.07
N GLY A 48 0.10 2.13 4.02
CA GLY A 48 -0.06 3.02 2.88
C GLY A 48 -0.89 4.26 3.19
N ASN A 49 -0.61 5.34 2.48
CA ASN A 49 -1.42 6.55 2.56
C ASN A 49 -2.82 6.30 1.99
N ILE A 50 -3.82 6.84 2.67
CA ILE A 50 -5.23 6.77 2.26
C ILE A 50 -5.64 8.12 1.67
N ALA A 51 -6.50 8.13 0.63
CA ALA A 51 -7.22 9.32 0.24
C ALA A 51 -8.72 9.18 0.51
N VAL A 52 -9.32 10.23 1.04
CA VAL A 52 -10.76 10.32 1.35
C VAL A 52 -11.34 11.50 0.60
N PHE A 53 -12.42 11.28 -0.15
CA PHE A 53 -13.16 12.34 -0.81
C PHE A 53 -14.62 12.35 -0.35
N ILE A 54 -15.10 13.52 0.06
CA ILE A 54 -16.38 13.69 0.73
C ILE A 54 -17.27 14.65 -0.07
N GLY A 55 -18.56 14.34 -0.16
CA GLY A 55 -19.56 15.23 -0.75
C GLY A 55 -20.98 14.70 -0.61
N GLU A 56 -21.93 15.35 -1.28
CA GLU A 56 -23.36 15.05 -1.18
C GLU A 56 -23.73 13.64 -1.64
N ASP A 57 -22.99 13.09 -2.61
CA ASP A 57 -23.24 11.74 -3.10
C ASP A 57 -22.63 10.67 -2.19
N GLY A 58 -21.82 11.06 -1.18
CA GLY A 58 -21.20 10.19 -0.17
C GLY A 58 -19.69 10.24 -0.15
N THR A 59 -19.09 9.33 0.62
CA THR A 59 -17.64 9.22 0.80
C THR A 59 -17.03 8.22 -0.18
N PHE A 60 -15.92 8.61 -0.79
CA PHE A 60 -15.09 7.78 -1.65
C PHE A 60 -13.71 7.58 -0.99
N LEU A 61 -13.21 6.36 -0.96
CA LEU A 61 -11.97 5.99 -0.30
C LEU A 61 -10.98 5.39 -1.30
N ILE A 62 -9.70 5.67 -1.12
CA ILE A 62 -8.59 5.01 -1.84
C ILE A 62 -7.69 4.38 -0.80
N ASP A 63 -7.56 3.05 -0.84
CA ASP A 63 -6.87 2.19 0.12
C ASP A 63 -7.45 2.28 1.54
N ASP A 64 -7.07 1.37 2.43
CA ASP A 64 -7.68 1.25 3.75
C ASP A 64 -6.73 0.73 4.85
N GLN A 65 -5.43 0.70 4.57
CA GLN A 65 -4.37 0.29 5.48
C GLN A 65 -4.61 -1.10 6.10
N PHE A 66 -4.52 -1.21 7.41
CA PHE A 66 -4.63 -2.45 8.18
C PHE A 66 -5.99 -2.62 8.84
N ALA A 67 -6.47 -3.86 8.93
CA ALA A 67 -7.76 -4.18 9.56
C ALA A 67 -7.96 -3.58 10.97
N PRO A 68 -6.97 -3.58 11.88
CA PRO A 68 -7.13 -3.00 13.21
C PRO A 68 -7.32 -1.47 13.21
N LEU A 69 -6.98 -0.78 12.11
CA LEU A 69 -7.13 0.67 11.99
C LEU A 69 -8.48 1.10 11.43
N THR A 70 -9.30 0.18 10.91
CA THR A 70 -10.57 0.50 10.22
C THR A 70 -11.49 1.37 11.06
N GLU A 71 -11.68 1.07 12.35
CA GLU A 71 -12.57 1.87 13.24
C GLU A 71 -12.03 3.30 13.44
N LYS A 72 -10.70 3.46 13.53
CA LYS A 72 -10.07 4.78 13.64
C LYS A 72 -10.24 5.56 12.34
N ILE A 73 -10.00 4.94 11.21
CA ILE A 73 -10.18 5.54 9.88
C ILE A 73 -11.63 6.02 9.71
N LEU A 74 -12.62 5.18 10.03
CA LEU A 74 -14.04 5.54 9.94
C LEU A 74 -14.41 6.68 10.90
N LYS A 75 -13.83 6.71 12.11
CA LYS A 75 -14.01 7.81 13.06
C LYS A 75 -13.47 9.12 12.49
N GLU A 76 -12.24 9.11 11.96
CA GLU A 76 -11.61 10.30 11.38
C GLU A 76 -12.34 10.79 10.13
N ILE A 77 -12.81 9.88 9.27
CA ILE A 77 -13.69 10.21 8.13
C ILE A 77 -14.92 10.98 8.62
N LYS A 78 -15.54 10.53 9.72
CA LYS A 78 -16.70 11.21 10.31
C LYS A 78 -16.35 12.57 10.90
N GLU A 79 -15.17 12.71 11.52
CA GLU A 79 -14.69 13.99 12.09
C GLU A 79 -14.50 15.08 11.01
N VAL A 80 -14.13 14.69 9.80
CA VAL A 80 -14.02 15.61 8.65
C VAL A 80 -15.31 15.73 7.82
N GLY A 81 -16.42 15.17 8.33
CA GLY A 81 -17.77 15.35 7.74
C GLY A 81 -18.18 14.24 6.77
N GLY A 82 -17.42 13.17 6.64
CA GLY A 82 -17.76 12.02 5.81
C GLY A 82 -18.63 10.98 6.54
N GLU A 83 -19.03 9.97 5.79
CA GLU A 83 -19.78 8.81 6.26
C GLU A 83 -19.01 7.52 5.90
N THR A 84 -19.56 6.35 6.25
CA THR A 84 -19.02 5.07 5.76
C THR A 84 -18.85 5.12 4.25
N PRO A 85 -17.65 4.80 3.72
CA PRO A 85 -17.40 4.93 2.29
C PRO A 85 -18.38 4.11 1.44
N LYS A 86 -18.94 4.73 0.40
CA LYS A 86 -19.73 4.03 -0.62
C LYS A 86 -18.85 3.20 -1.53
N PHE A 87 -17.69 3.76 -1.89
CA PHE A 87 -16.70 3.14 -2.75
C PHE A 87 -15.34 3.12 -2.07
N LEU A 88 -14.63 2.03 -2.24
CA LEU A 88 -13.21 1.86 -1.94
C LEU A 88 -12.51 1.42 -3.22
N VAL A 89 -11.48 2.15 -3.63
CA VAL A 89 -10.58 1.72 -4.70
C VAL A 89 -9.28 1.27 -4.08
N ASN A 90 -8.88 0.01 -4.28
CA ASN A 90 -7.54 -0.44 -3.90
C ASN A 90 -6.57 -0.17 -5.04
N THR A 91 -5.47 0.50 -4.73
CA THR A 91 -4.39 0.80 -5.69
C THR A 91 -3.67 -0.47 -6.13
N HIS A 92 -3.41 -1.39 -5.19
CA HIS A 92 -2.79 -2.69 -5.43
C HIS A 92 -3.18 -3.70 -4.33
N TRP A 93 -2.56 -4.88 -4.28
CA TRP A 93 -3.03 -5.98 -3.44
C TRP A 93 -2.36 -6.10 -2.06
N HIS A 94 -1.33 -5.33 -1.74
CA HIS A 94 -0.60 -5.47 -0.49
C HIS A 94 -1.44 -5.19 0.74
N PHE A 95 -1.09 -5.87 1.82
CA PHE A 95 -1.88 -5.97 3.05
C PHE A 95 -1.99 -4.65 3.84
N ASP A 96 -1.08 -3.72 3.61
CA ASP A 96 -1.07 -2.38 4.19
C ASP A 96 -1.85 -1.34 3.35
N HIS A 97 -2.51 -1.80 2.29
CA HIS A 97 -3.43 -1.05 1.44
C HIS A 97 -4.82 -1.68 1.36
N THR A 98 -4.94 -2.98 1.71
CA THR A 98 -6.18 -3.75 1.56
C THR A 98 -6.62 -4.43 2.86
N GLY A 99 -5.91 -4.18 3.97
CA GLY A 99 -6.18 -4.87 5.24
C GLY A 99 -7.54 -4.56 5.83
N GLY A 100 -8.10 -3.37 5.60
CA GLY A 100 -9.43 -2.96 6.03
C GLY A 100 -10.58 -3.47 5.16
N ASN A 101 -10.30 -4.04 3.98
CA ASN A 101 -11.28 -4.46 2.99
C ASN A 101 -12.43 -5.28 3.57
N GLU A 102 -12.12 -6.28 4.42
CA GLU A 102 -13.16 -7.14 5.00
C GLU A 102 -14.15 -6.36 5.88
N ASN A 103 -13.62 -5.46 6.70
CA ASN A 103 -14.43 -4.64 7.60
C ASN A 103 -15.32 -3.68 6.80
N LEU A 104 -14.76 -3.00 5.80
CA LEU A 104 -15.50 -2.09 4.93
C LEU A 104 -16.51 -2.84 4.04
N GLY A 105 -16.13 -3.99 3.48
CA GLY A 105 -17.06 -4.82 2.70
C GLY A 105 -18.24 -5.35 3.53
N LYS A 106 -18.01 -5.70 4.80
CA LYS A 106 -19.10 -6.04 5.75
C LYS A 106 -19.98 -4.84 6.06
N ALA A 107 -19.43 -3.63 6.06
CA ALA A 107 -20.18 -2.38 6.26
C ALA A 107 -20.96 -1.94 5.00
N GLY A 108 -20.81 -2.63 3.87
CA GLY A 108 -21.54 -2.37 2.62
C GLY A 108 -20.78 -1.51 1.61
N THR A 109 -19.51 -1.20 1.86
CA THR A 109 -18.64 -0.51 0.90
C THR A 109 -18.41 -1.36 -0.36
N LEU A 110 -18.56 -0.76 -1.53
CA LEU A 110 -18.27 -1.39 -2.81
C LEU A 110 -16.77 -1.29 -3.10
N ILE A 111 -16.07 -2.41 -3.03
CA ILE A 111 -14.64 -2.50 -3.28
C ILE A 111 -14.40 -2.65 -4.78
N VAL A 112 -13.54 -1.79 -5.33
CA VAL A 112 -13.19 -1.73 -6.75
C VAL A 112 -11.67 -1.82 -6.90
N ALA A 113 -11.17 -2.61 -7.84
CA ALA A 113 -9.73 -2.71 -8.10
C ALA A 113 -9.45 -3.27 -9.50
N HIS A 114 -8.18 -3.28 -9.90
CA HIS A 114 -7.75 -4.01 -11.09
C HIS A 114 -7.97 -5.52 -10.95
N ASP A 115 -8.21 -6.23 -12.07
CA ASP A 115 -8.47 -7.68 -12.11
C ASP A 115 -7.41 -8.50 -11.34
N ASN A 116 -6.14 -8.13 -11.47
CA ASN A 116 -5.05 -8.84 -10.79
C ASN A 116 -5.07 -8.64 -9.28
N VAL A 117 -5.53 -7.50 -8.76
CA VAL A 117 -5.70 -7.28 -7.31
C VAL A 117 -6.69 -8.32 -6.75
N ARG A 118 -7.85 -8.46 -7.39
CA ARG A 118 -8.83 -9.48 -6.99
C ARG A 118 -8.25 -10.89 -7.08
N LYS A 119 -7.51 -11.20 -8.15
CA LYS A 119 -6.85 -12.49 -8.32
C LYS A 119 -5.87 -12.78 -7.19
N ARG A 120 -5.00 -11.83 -6.85
CA ARG A 120 -4.02 -11.96 -5.75
C ARG A 120 -4.72 -12.15 -4.41
N LEU A 121 -5.70 -11.31 -4.09
CA LEU A 121 -6.47 -11.43 -2.84
C LEU A 121 -7.27 -12.74 -2.74
N SER A 122 -7.59 -13.40 -3.85
CA SER A 122 -8.35 -14.66 -3.87
C SER A 122 -7.50 -15.93 -3.68
N THR A 123 -6.18 -15.80 -3.55
CA THR A 123 -5.24 -16.93 -3.45
C THR A 123 -4.25 -16.71 -2.32
N ASP A 124 -3.67 -17.78 -1.80
CA ASP A 124 -2.54 -17.67 -0.89
C ASP A 124 -1.32 -17.13 -1.63
N ASN A 125 -0.62 -16.19 -1.03
CA ASN A 125 0.60 -15.58 -1.56
C ASN A 125 1.68 -15.52 -0.48
N THR A 126 2.93 -15.30 -0.89
CA THR A 126 4.06 -15.09 0.03
C THR A 126 4.90 -13.94 -0.47
N ILE A 127 5.09 -12.92 0.36
CA ILE A 127 6.03 -11.82 0.08
C ILE A 127 7.35 -12.20 0.75
N LYS A 128 8.28 -12.76 -0.05
CA LYS A 128 9.54 -13.30 0.48
C LYS A 128 10.44 -12.23 1.11
N ALA A 129 10.44 -11.02 0.57
CA ALA A 129 11.22 -9.92 1.13
C ALA A 129 10.92 -9.67 2.61
N PHE A 130 9.67 -9.89 3.04
CA PHE A 130 9.22 -9.74 4.43
C PHE A 130 9.03 -11.08 5.15
N ASN A 131 9.34 -12.21 4.49
CA ASN A 131 9.04 -13.56 4.99
C ASN A 131 7.60 -13.67 5.50
N LYS A 132 6.65 -13.10 4.74
CA LYS A 132 5.25 -12.97 5.14
C LYS A 132 4.33 -13.79 4.24
N GLU A 133 3.61 -14.72 4.86
CA GLU A 133 2.52 -15.46 4.23
C GLU A 133 1.24 -14.61 4.29
N ILE A 134 0.56 -14.48 3.16
CA ILE A 134 -0.70 -13.76 3.00
C ILE A 134 -1.74 -14.78 2.55
N PRO A 135 -2.61 -15.27 3.45
CA PRO A 135 -3.65 -16.21 3.07
C PRO A 135 -4.69 -15.55 2.18
N ALA A 136 -5.41 -16.36 1.40
CA ALA A 136 -6.53 -15.91 0.60
C ALA A 136 -7.55 -15.14 1.45
N SER A 137 -7.93 -13.97 0.97
CA SER A 137 -8.88 -13.09 1.66
C SER A 137 -10.30 -13.65 1.63
N PRO A 138 -11.10 -13.42 2.68
CA PRO A 138 -12.51 -13.84 2.71
C PRO A 138 -13.32 -13.08 1.65
N LYS A 139 -14.46 -13.64 1.27
CA LYS A 139 -15.32 -13.10 0.20
C LYS A 139 -15.63 -11.60 0.38
N GLN A 140 -15.82 -11.16 1.60
CA GLN A 140 -16.19 -9.77 1.93
C GLN A 140 -15.03 -8.78 1.69
N ALA A 141 -13.79 -9.26 1.65
CA ALA A 141 -12.61 -8.45 1.38
C ALA A 141 -12.29 -8.33 -0.12
N LEU A 142 -12.96 -9.12 -0.96
CA LEU A 142 -12.63 -9.17 -2.38
C LEU A 142 -13.30 -8.02 -3.14
N PRO A 143 -12.59 -7.33 -4.06
CA PRO A 143 -13.21 -6.38 -4.98
C PRO A 143 -14.41 -6.97 -5.70
N VAL A 144 -15.57 -6.31 -5.64
CA VAL A 144 -16.80 -6.75 -6.30
C VAL A 144 -16.95 -6.20 -7.70
N VAL A 145 -16.27 -5.10 -7.99
CA VAL A 145 -16.14 -4.52 -9.33
C VAL A 145 -14.67 -4.53 -9.69
N THR A 146 -14.35 -5.06 -10.87
CA THR A 146 -12.97 -5.07 -11.37
C THR A 146 -12.89 -4.44 -12.75
N PHE A 147 -11.70 -3.96 -13.11
CA PHE A 147 -11.40 -3.41 -14.43
C PHE A 147 -10.04 -3.93 -14.92
N SER A 148 -9.89 -3.99 -16.25
CA SER A 148 -8.64 -4.47 -16.88
C SER A 148 -7.72 -3.32 -17.31
N THR A 149 -8.28 -2.16 -17.63
CA THR A 149 -7.53 -0.98 -18.10
C THR A 149 -7.80 0.24 -17.26
N ASP A 150 -9.04 0.68 -17.20
CA ASP A 150 -9.46 1.82 -16.41
C ASP A 150 -10.97 1.78 -16.10
N THR A 151 -11.35 2.60 -15.14
CA THR A 151 -12.75 2.89 -14.80
C THR A 151 -12.87 4.33 -14.33
N SER A 152 -14.07 4.90 -14.46
CA SER A 152 -14.35 6.27 -14.00
C SER A 152 -15.56 6.29 -13.08
N PHE A 153 -15.46 7.13 -12.05
CA PHE A 153 -16.54 7.44 -11.12
C PHE A 153 -16.94 8.90 -11.31
N HIS A 154 -18.24 9.14 -11.34
CA HIS A 154 -18.80 10.47 -11.37
C HIS A 154 -19.57 10.68 -10.07
N ILE A 155 -18.91 11.29 -9.09
CA ILE A 155 -19.41 11.43 -7.71
C ILE A 155 -19.01 12.80 -7.16
N ASN A 156 -19.88 13.46 -6.40
CA ASN A 156 -19.61 14.76 -5.76
C ASN A 156 -19.14 15.84 -6.74
N ASN A 157 -19.69 15.86 -7.95
CA ASN A 157 -19.30 16.76 -9.04
C ASN A 157 -17.83 16.62 -9.49
N GLU A 158 -17.22 15.46 -9.25
CA GLU A 158 -15.85 15.11 -9.64
C GLU A 158 -15.87 13.95 -10.63
N THR A 159 -14.88 13.90 -11.52
CA THR A 159 -14.57 12.74 -12.34
C THR A 159 -13.29 12.10 -11.82
N ILE A 160 -13.43 10.94 -11.16
CA ILE A 160 -12.32 10.18 -10.62
C ILE A 160 -12.03 9.03 -11.59
N ARG A 161 -10.83 9.03 -12.19
CA ARG A 161 -10.39 7.94 -13.06
C ARG A 161 -9.37 7.08 -12.34
N ALA A 162 -9.67 5.78 -12.18
CA ALA A 162 -8.71 4.78 -11.77
C ALA A 162 -8.21 4.04 -13.02
N PHE A 163 -6.90 3.97 -13.24
CA PHE A 163 -6.34 3.30 -14.41
C PHE A 163 -5.13 2.45 -14.04
N HIS A 164 -5.04 1.29 -14.69
CA HIS A 164 -3.96 0.34 -14.48
C HIS A 164 -2.65 0.80 -15.11
N VAL A 165 -1.54 0.52 -14.42
CA VAL A 165 -0.17 0.66 -14.94
C VAL A 165 0.52 -0.69 -14.87
N HIS A 166 1.14 -1.08 -15.99
CA HIS A 166 1.67 -2.43 -16.14
C HIS A 166 3.00 -2.62 -15.43
N HIS A 167 3.12 -3.75 -14.69
CA HIS A 167 4.39 -4.24 -14.15
C HIS A 167 5.21 -3.19 -13.38
N ALA A 168 4.55 -2.33 -12.57
CA ALA A 168 5.21 -1.28 -11.80
C ALA A 168 5.66 -1.81 -10.44
N HIS A 169 4.95 -1.52 -9.36
CA HIS A 169 5.22 -2.05 -8.04
C HIS A 169 4.77 -3.52 -7.92
N THR A 170 3.61 -3.85 -8.51
CA THR A 170 3.04 -5.19 -8.69
C THR A 170 2.51 -5.38 -10.11
N ASP A 171 1.77 -6.47 -10.37
CA ASP A 171 1.03 -6.68 -11.63
C ASP A 171 -0.39 -6.09 -11.62
N GLY A 172 -0.82 -5.47 -10.52
CA GLY A 172 -2.18 -4.99 -10.34
C GLY A 172 -2.30 -3.50 -10.05
N ASP A 173 -1.23 -2.74 -10.15
CA ASP A 173 -1.19 -1.35 -9.73
C ASP A 173 -2.15 -0.46 -10.51
N SER A 174 -2.75 0.47 -9.78
CA SER A 174 -3.64 1.47 -10.34
C SER A 174 -3.32 2.86 -9.77
N VAL A 175 -3.35 3.85 -10.65
CA VAL A 175 -3.30 5.28 -10.31
C VAL A 175 -4.72 5.81 -10.26
N VAL A 176 -5.04 6.63 -9.27
CA VAL A 176 -6.35 7.26 -9.15
C VAL A 176 -6.23 8.77 -9.30
N HIS A 177 -6.93 9.33 -10.29
CA HIS A 177 -6.84 10.75 -10.67
C HIS A 177 -8.18 11.46 -10.49
N PHE A 178 -8.24 12.41 -9.56
CA PHE A 178 -9.31 13.38 -9.39
C PHE A 178 -9.09 14.50 -10.40
N GLN A 179 -9.81 14.45 -11.51
CA GLN A 179 -9.50 15.28 -12.69
C GLN A 179 -9.79 16.76 -12.47
N ASN A 180 -10.91 17.10 -11.82
CA ASN A 180 -11.30 18.49 -11.57
C ASN A 180 -10.50 19.10 -10.42
N ALA A 181 -10.26 18.34 -9.35
CA ALA A 181 -9.50 18.79 -8.19
C ALA A 181 -7.99 18.82 -8.46
N ASN A 182 -7.51 18.17 -9.53
CA ASN A 182 -6.10 18.06 -9.87
C ASN A 182 -5.28 17.39 -8.75
N VAL A 183 -5.76 16.22 -8.28
CA VAL A 183 -5.11 15.37 -7.28
C VAL A 183 -4.88 13.99 -7.88
N ILE A 184 -3.70 13.41 -7.66
CA ILE A 184 -3.37 12.06 -8.11
C ILE A 184 -2.94 11.23 -6.89
N HIS A 185 -3.56 10.06 -6.69
CA HIS A 185 -3.06 9.05 -5.78
C HIS A 185 -2.24 8.04 -6.58
N ALA A 186 -0.95 7.98 -6.29
CA ALA A 186 0.00 7.19 -7.04
C ALA A 186 0.11 5.72 -6.56
N GLY A 187 -0.45 5.41 -5.37
CA GLY A 187 -0.14 4.14 -4.72
C GLY A 187 1.37 3.93 -4.59
N ASP A 188 1.81 2.70 -4.54
CA ASP A 188 3.22 2.32 -4.35
C ASP A 188 4.10 2.46 -5.59
N ILE A 189 3.60 3.15 -6.62
CA ILE A 189 4.45 3.67 -7.70
C ILE A 189 5.41 4.73 -7.15
N TRP A 190 5.01 5.44 -6.08
CA TRP A 190 5.83 6.45 -5.45
C TRP A 190 6.00 6.25 -3.94
N PHE A 191 7.25 6.09 -3.54
CA PHE A 191 7.74 6.14 -2.17
C PHE A 191 8.45 7.47 -1.98
N ASN A 192 7.75 8.49 -1.46
CA ASN A 192 8.30 9.84 -1.39
C ASN A 192 9.32 9.95 -0.24
N GLY A 193 10.60 10.09 -0.61
CA GLY A 193 11.73 10.27 0.30
C GLY A 193 12.54 9.01 0.59
N PHE A 194 12.21 7.84 -0.03
CA PHE A 194 12.99 6.62 0.13
C PHE A 194 12.92 5.70 -1.09
N TYR A 195 13.79 4.69 -1.12
CA TYR A 195 13.77 3.66 -2.16
C TYR A 195 12.46 2.87 -2.13
N PRO A 196 11.90 2.50 -3.30
CA PRO A 196 10.70 1.66 -3.34
C PRO A 196 11.00 0.22 -2.97
N PHE A 197 10.04 -0.43 -2.34
CA PHE A 197 9.88 -1.87 -2.50
C PHE A 197 9.26 -2.14 -3.87
N ILE A 198 9.77 -3.13 -4.60
CA ILE A 198 9.22 -3.59 -5.88
C ILE A 198 8.98 -5.09 -5.77
N ASP A 199 7.72 -5.51 -5.86
CA ASP A 199 7.32 -6.90 -5.74
C ASP A 199 7.51 -7.65 -7.06
N VAL A 200 8.76 -7.99 -7.34
CA VAL A 200 9.12 -8.69 -8.59
C VAL A 200 8.50 -10.10 -8.68
N GLU A 201 8.20 -10.72 -7.54
CA GLU A 201 7.58 -12.05 -7.49
C GLU A 201 6.12 -12.00 -7.93
N HIS A 202 5.47 -10.85 -7.74
CA HIS A 202 4.10 -10.60 -8.15
C HIS A 202 4.02 -9.62 -9.33
N GLY A 203 5.05 -9.61 -10.17
CA GLY A 203 5.04 -8.99 -11.50
C GLY A 203 5.47 -7.54 -11.55
N GLY A 204 6.00 -6.98 -10.44
CA GLY A 204 6.61 -5.67 -10.43
C GLY A 204 7.96 -5.62 -11.14
N SER A 205 8.38 -4.43 -11.57
CA SER A 205 9.70 -4.19 -12.17
C SER A 205 10.13 -2.73 -12.02
N LEU A 206 11.44 -2.52 -11.94
CA LEU A 206 11.99 -1.18 -11.85
C LEU A 206 11.67 -0.35 -13.11
N GLU A 207 11.75 -0.96 -14.29
CA GLU A 207 11.37 -0.33 -15.56
C GLU A 207 9.89 0.06 -15.59
N GLY A 208 9.03 -0.77 -15.02
CA GLY A 208 7.59 -0.51 -14.89
C GLY A 208 7.30 0.66 -13.97
N VAL A 209 7.96 0.73 -12.79
CA VAL A 209 7.83 1.87 -11.88
C VAL A 209 8.26 3.17 -12.55
N ILE A 210 9.39 3.17 -13.27
CA ILE A 210 9.87 4.34 -14.03
C ILE A 210 8.84 4.77 -15.07
N THR A 211 8.25 3.83 -15.79
CA THR A 211 7.22 4.09 -16.81
C THR A 211 5.95 4.66 -16.18
N ALA A 212 5.49 4.07 -15.09
CA ALA A 212 4.31 4.52 -14.36
C ALA A 212 4.52 5.93 -13.76
N ALA A 213 5.66 6.17 -13.11
CA ALA A 213 6.02 7.50 -12.61
C ALA A 213 6.08 8.55 -13.75
N THR A 214 6.63 8.18 -14.91
CA THR A 214 6.67 9.05 -16.10
C THR A 214 5.26 9.37 -16.60
N THR A 215 4.35 8.40 -16.57
CA THR A 215 2.95 8.60 -16.92
C THR A 215 2.29 9.63 -16.00
N ILE A 216 2.47 9.48 -14.68
CA ILE A 216 1.94 10.44 -13.69
C ILE A 216 2.54 11.83 -13.91
N ILE A 217 3.87 11.95 -14.13
CA ILE A 217 4.56 13.21 -14.40
C ILE A 217 3.99 13.92 -15.64
N THR A 218 3.62 13.15 -16.67
CA THR A 218 3.05 13.69 -17.91
C THR A 218 1.63 14.24 -17.70
N MET A 219 0.86 13.61 -16.81
CA MET A 219 -0.50 14.04 -16.47
C MET A 219 -0.52 15.21 -15.48
N ALA A 220 0.48 15.32 -14.62
CA ALA A 220 0.59 16.32 -13.57
C ALA A 220 1.09 17.67 -14.12
N ASN A 221 0.65 18.75 -13.49
CA ASN A 221 1.20 20.11 -13.67
C ASN A 221 1.76 20.65 -12.34
N GLU A 222 2.19 21.90 -12.31
CA GLU A 222 2.82 22.53 -11.13
C GLU A 222 1.86 22.63 -9.91
N GLU A 223 0.54 22.62 -10.14
CA GLU A 223 -0.47 22.73 -9.08
C GLU A 223 -1.01 21.36 -8.63
N THR A 224 -0.60 20.28 -9.29
CA THR A 224 -1.05 18.92 -8.97
C THR A 224 -0.50 18.50 -7.61
N VAL A 225 -1.38 18.08 -6.71
CA VAL A 225 -0.99 17.40 -5.48
C VAL A 225 -0.94 15.91 -5.76
N ILE A 226 0.20 15.27 -5.43
CA ILE A 226 0.36 13.83 -5.61
C ILE A 226 0.45 13.18 -4.23
N ILE A 227 -0.44 12.22 -3.96
CA ILE A 227 -0.44 11.39 -2.78
C ILE A 227 0.35 10.13 -3.12
N PRO A 228 1.55 9.92 -2.55
CA PRO A 228 2.32 8.68 -2.74
C PRO A 228 1.69 7.54 -1.96
N GLY A 229 2.06 6.30 -2.25
CA GLY A 229 1.68 5.17 -1.39
C GLY A 229 2.30 5.30 0.00
N HIS A 230 3.55 5.75 0.07
CA HIS A 230 4.27 5.97 1.33
C HIS A 230 5.04 7.29 1.33
N GLY A 231 5.16 7.88 2.52
CA GLY A 231 5.84 9.16 2.71
C GLY A 231 4.91 10.38 2.60
N PRO A 232 5.44 11.60 2.67
CA PRO A 232 4.64 12.81 2.63
C PRO A 232 4.06 13.07 1.23
N MET A 233 2.90 13.78 1.17
CA MET A 233 2.38 14.29 -0.10
C MET A 233 3.44 15.11 -0.82
N GLY A 234 3.40 15.10 -2.14
CA GLY A 234 4.39 15.80 -2.93
C GLY A 234 3.87 16.41 -4.22
N THR A 235 4.84 16.92 -4.97
CA THR A 235 4.62 17.66 -6.20
C THR A 235 5.14 16.88 -7.41
N ARG A 236 4.77 17.34 -8.60
CA ARG A 236 5.34 16.86 -9.85
C ARG A 236 6.87 16.89 -9.87
N ALA A 237 7.49 17.99 -9.37
CA ALA A 237 8.94 18.14 -9.35
C ALA A 237 9.61 17.05 -8.48
N GLN A 238 9.08 16.76 -7.30
CA GLN A 238 9.61 15.70 -6.43
C GLN A 238 9.44 14.29 -7.04
N LEU A 239 8.34 14.05 -7.75
CA LEU A 239 8.18 12.79 -8.47
C LEU A 239 9.17 12.66 -9.65
N VAL A 240 9.54 13.78 -10.29
CA VAL A 240 10.62 13.78 -11.31
C VAL A 240 11.95 13.39 -10.68
N GLU A 241 12.32 13.97 -9.52
CA GLU A 241 13.55 13.62 -8.79
C GLU A 241 13.58 12.12 -8.41
N TYR A 242 12.47 11.59 -7.92
CA TYR A 242 12.33 10.16 -7.62
C TYR A 242 12.51 9.29 -8.87
N ARG A 243 11.82 9.61 -9.97
CA ARG A 243 11.94 8.88 -11.23
C ARG A 243 13.40 8.92 -11.77
N ASP A 244 14.08 10.07 -11.68
CA ASP A 244 15.44 10.23 -12.16
C ASP A 244 16.43 9.43 -11.30
N MET A 245 16.20 9.35 -9.98
CA MET A 245 16.93 8.44 -9.11
C MET A 245 16.76 6.99 -9.55
N LEU A 246 15.54 6.53 -9.85
CA LEU A 246 15.29 5.16 -10.31
C LEU A 246 15.97 4.88 -11.66
N VAL A 247 15.98 5.83 -12.58
CA VAL A 247 16.70 5.72 -13.88
C VAL A 247 18.19 5.54 -13.64
N LEU A 248 18.80 6.35 -12.76
CA LEU A 248 20.22 6.23 -12.39
C LEU A 248 20.54 4.84 -11.81
N VAL A 249 19.68 4.34 -10.91
CA VAL A 249 19.83 2.98 -10.33
C VAL A 249 19.74 1.92 -11.43
N LEU A 250 18.73 2.01 -12.31
CA LEU A 250 18.54 1.07 -13.41
C LEU A 250 19.77 1.01 -14.34
N ASP A 251 20.28 2.17 -14.76
CA ASP A 251 21.43 2.25 -15.66
C ASP A 251 22.69 1.71 -14.98
N THR A 252 22.87 2.00 -13.69
CA THR A 252 23.97 1.44 -12.90
C THR A 252 23.89 -0.09 -12.83
N LEU A 253 22.71 -0.65 -12.54
CA LEU A 253 22.51 -2.11 -12.50
C LEU A 253 22.73 -2.76 -13.85
N ARG A 254 22.34 -2.11 -14.96
CA ARG A 254 22.60 -2.57 -16.33
C ARG A 254 24.09 -2.67 -16.65
N ILE A 255 24.91 -1.72 -16.14
CA ILE A 255 26.36 -1.79 -16.30
C ILE A 255 26.92 -3.02 -15.56
N TYR A 256 26.56 -3.26 -14.31
CA TYR A 256 27.00 -4.45 -13.59
C TYR A 256 26.57 -5.75 -14.30
N LYS A 257 25.33 -5.81 -14.76
CA LYS A 257 24.81 -6.95 -15.53
C LYS A 257 25.60 -7.19 -16.82
N SER A 258 25.95 -6.11 -17.56
CA SER A 258 26.75 -6.22 -18.79
C SER A 258 28.17 -6.72 -18.54
N GLN A 259 28.70 -6.50 -17.33
CA GLN A 259 30.00 -7.01 -16.88
C GLN A 259 29.94 -8.45 -16.36
N GLY A 260 28.76 -9.09 -16.40
CA GLY A 260 28.57 -10.46 -15.93
C GLY A 260 28.60 -10.62 -14.40
N LYS A 261 28.39 -9.54 -13.64
CA LYS A 261 28.38 -9.58 -12.18
C LYS A 261 27.18 -10.35 -11.63
N SER A 262 27.40 -11.17 -10.61
CA SER A 262 26.33 -11.82 -9.87
C SER A 262 25.59 -10.84 -8.96
N VAL A 263 24.40 -11.22 -8.52
CA VAL A 263 23.59 -10.42 -7.58
C VAL A 263 24.38 -10.15 -6.29
N GLU A 264 25.08 -11.14 -5.77
CA GLU A 264 25.88 -11.04 -4.54
C GLU A 264 27.06 -10.06 -4.72
N GLU A 265 27.70 -10.06 -5.92
CA GLU A 265 28.76 -9.11 -6.25
C GLU A 265 28.21 -7.67 -6.33
N VAL A 266 27.03 -7.49 -6.91
CA VAL A 266 26.36 -6.16 -6.99
C VAL A 266 25.99 -5.66 -5.60
N ILE A 267 25.36 -6.50 -4.77
CA ILE A 267 25.02 -6.14 -3.38
C ILE A 267 26.28 -5.75 -2.59
N LYS A 268 27.38 -6.49 -2.73
CA LYS A 268 28.66 -6.18 -2.07
C LYS A 268 29.26 -4.87 -2.55
N ALA A 269 29.08 -4.50 -3.82
CA ALA A 269 29.58 -3.27 -4.40
C ALA A 269 28.82 -2.02 -3.90
N LYS A 270 27.61 -2.19 -3.36
CA LYS A 270 26.74 -1.12 -2.86
C LYS A 270 26.58 0.03 -3.85
N PRO A 271 26.06 -0.21 -5.06
CA PRO A 271 26.04 0.78 -6.14
C PRO A 271 25.17 2.03 -5.83
N THR A 272 24.28 1.93 -4.86
CA THR A 272 23.37 3.01 -4.43
C THR A 272 23.91 3.85 -3.26
N LYS A 273 25.08 3.51 -2.70
CA LYS A 273 25.58 4.08 -1.45
C LYS A 273 25.58 5.62 -1.41
N GLU A 274 25.85 6.29 -2.53
CA GLU A 274 25.86 7.76 -2.60
C GLU A 274 24.45 8.36 -2.54
N LEU A 275 23.43 7.56 -2.85
CA LEU A 275 22.02 7.95 -2.83
C LEU A 275 21.38 7.69 -1.46
N ASP A 276 22.00 6.85 -0.62
CA ASP A 276 21.43 6.39 0.66
C ASP A 276 21.14 7.54 1.64
N ALA A 277 21.92 8.63 1.56
CA ALA A 277 21.71 9.80 2.42
C ALA A 277 20.35 10.49 2.19
N ILE A 278 19.78 10.36 0.99
CA ILE A 278 18.49 10.95 0.60
C ILE A 278 17.39 9.87 0.59
N TRP A 279 17.70 8.67 0.06
CA TRP A 279 16.69 7.67 -0.26
C TRP A 279 16.75 6.41 0.62
N GLY A 280 17.78 6.27 1.46
CA GLY A 280 18.02 5.07 2.28
C GLY A 280 17.21 5.01 3.58
N GLY A 281 16.32 5.97 3.84
CA GLY A 281 15.54 6.07 5.09
C GLY A 281 14.29 5.17 5.15
N GLY A 282 14.11 4.25 4.21
CA GLY A 282 12.95 3.38 4.13
C GLY A 282 12.95 2.22 5.13
N PHE A 283 12.01 1.31 4.95
CA PHE A 283 11.74 0.18 5.86
C PHE A 283 12.38 -1.15 5.39
N LEU A 284 13.26 -1.14 4.37
CA LEU A 284 14.04 -2.29 3.89
C LEU A 284 15.52 -2.11 4.16
#